data_3d573fbcaa25bf63cb0a8f9db1a3e79b
#
_entry.id   3d573fbcaa25bf63cb0a8f9db1a3e79b
#
_cell.length_a   1.000
_cell.length_b   1.000
_cell.length_c   1.000
_cell.angle_alpha   90.00
_cell.angle_beta   90.00
_cell.angle_gamma   90.00
#
_symmetry.space_group_name_H-M   'P 1'
#
loop_
_entity.id
_entity.type
_entity.pdbx_description
1 polymer ?
#
loop_
_entity_poly.entity_id
_entity_poly.type
_entity_poly.pdbx_seq_one_letter_code
_entity_poly.pdbx_strand_id
1 'polypeptide(L)'
;PTLSTETSLLIRISHIALHPGATHMMQLLPAWTRHFPAVPETDFSGTVVSTGARVPLVPPPPPNAHRFFPPGTAVFGSISVAQHLRNGAGALGEYLIVEMGDVARKPEGVSLAAAAGLGVSGVTALALVDVVEGVVGGLKGGERVLVNGACGGVGHFVAQMLASRPEVVVVGGCSRESGEVAREVGCVQVVDYRGLEGRIDHENEEEEEELEAFDVIVDAYGSQGLWYAAERWLKPGPGHVYVSVGPALEAYTFRSAVGVLVKQMLNRLLPVWLGGIDRQYRQVTAWVDAKRLERLRVLAEEGVLKTWIGGVWGFENAIEAYEVLLSKHAKGKLVIRVQD
;
A
#
# COMPACT_ATOMS: atom_id res chain seq x y z
N PRO A 1 -5.10 -13.38 -26.23
CA PRO A 1 -6.20 -12.49 -25.87
C PRO A 1 -6.34 -11.34 -26.86
N THR A 2 -7.58 -10.96 -27.20
CA THR A 2 -7.90 -9.82 -28.09
C THR A 2 -8.19 -8.58 -27.26
N LEU A 3 -7.72 -7.40 -27.70
CA LEU A 3 -7.98 -6.14 -27.02
C LEU A 3 -9.49 -5.89 -26.89
N SER A 4 -9.89 -5.45 -25.70
CA SER A 4 -11.31 -5.29 -25.35
C SER A 4 -11.87 -3.91 -25.72
N THR A 5 -11.03 -2.89 -25.76
CA THR A 5 -11.39 -1.50 -26.06
C THR A 5 -10.33 -0.80 -26.92
N GLU A 6 -10.67 0.39 -27.43
CA GLU A 6 -9.72 1.23 -28.18
C GLU A 6 -8.62 1.84 -27.29
N THR A 7 -8.79 1.81 -25.96
CA THR A 7 -7.85 2.33 -24.96
C THR A 7 -7.14 1.24 -24.16
N SER A 8 -7.38 -0.03 -24.50
CA SER A 8 -6.73 -1.17 -23.84
C SER A 8 -5.30 -1.38 -24.31
N LEU A 9 -4.52 -1.97 -23.42
CA LEU A 9 -3.15 -2.45 -23.66
C LEU A 9 -3.11 -3.96 -23.43
N LEU A 10 -2.44 -4.70 -24.28
CA LEU A 10 -2.02 -6.08 -24.03
C LEU A 10 -0.62 -6.04 -23.45
N ILE A 11 -0.47 -6.51 -22.23
CA ILE A 11 0.78 -6.55 -21.51
C ILE A 11 1.27 -7.99 -21.40
N ARG A 12 2.53 -8.24 -21.73
CA ARG A 12 3.27 -9.43 -21.35
C ARG A 12 3.79 -9.19 -19.94
N ILE A 13 3.27 -9.96 -18.98
CA ILE A 13 3.62 -9.81 -17.57
C ILE A 13 5.02 -10.37 -17.32
N SER A 14 5.87 -9.60 -16.65
CA SER A 14 7.15 -10.07 -16.14
C SER A 14 7.06 -10.42 -14.65
N HIS A 15 6.56 -9.48 -13.83
CA HIS A 15 6.43 -9.67 -12.39
C HIS A 15 5.06 -9.19 -11.90
N ILE A 16 4.59 -9.82 -10.85
CA ILE A 16 3.43 -9.38 -10.07
C ILE A 16 3.83 -9.16 -8.61
N ALA A 17 3.06 -8.36 -7.89
CA ALA A 17 3.30 -8.17 -6.46
C ALA A 17 2.04 -8.46 -5.65
N LEU A 18 2.19 -9.30 -4.63
CA LEU A 18 1.09 -9.69 -3.76
C LEU A 18 0.68 -8.54 -2.84
N HIS A 19 -0.62 -8.48 -2.54
CA HIS A 19 -1.15 -7.62 -1.50
C HIS A 19 -2.43 -8.20 -0.87
N PRO A 20 -2.71 -7.91 0.43
CA PRO A 20 -3.86 -8.50 1.12
C PRO A 20 -5.22 -8.20 0.46
N GLY A 21 -5.36 -7.04 -0.20
CA GLY A 21 -6.60 -6.64 -0.86
C GLY A 21 -7.04 -7.61 -1.97
N ALA A 22 -6.10 -8.17 -2.74
CA ALA A 22 -6.42 -9.19 -3.74
C ALA A 22 -6.93 -10.47 -3.09
N THR A 23 -6.30 -10.92 -2.01
CA THR A 23 -6.78 -12.06 -1.21
C THR A 23 -8.19 -11.81 -0.64
N HIS A 24 -8.47 -10.58 -0.18
CA HIS A 24 -9.81 -10.21 0.28
C HIS A 24 -10.85 -10.38 -0.83
N MET A 25 -10.56 -9.92 -2.05
CA MET A 25 -11.48 -10.08 -3.19
C MET A 25 -11.74 -11.55 -3.50
N MET A 26 -10.70 -12.38 -3.46
CA MET A 26 -10.83 -13.81 -3.78
C MET A 26 -11.54 -14.62 -2.71
N GLN A 27 -11.41 -14.28 -1.43
CA GLN A 27 -11.92 -15.09 -0.31
C GLN A 27 -13.20 -14.54 0.31
N LEU A 28 -13.40 -13.22 0.37
CA LEU A 28 -14.56 -12.63 1.07
C LEU A 28 -15.75 -12.39 0.15
N LEU A 29 -15.51 -12.10 -1.13
CA LEU A 29 -16.61 -11.83 -2.04
C LEU A 29 -17.29 -13.15 -2.43
N PRO A 30 -18.62 -13.27 -2.28
CA PRO A 30 -19.36 -14.43 -2.71
C PRO A 30 -19.14 -14.75 -4.18
N ALA A 31 -19.06 -16.04 -4.53
CA ALA A 31 -18.77 -16.46 -5.91
C ALA A 31 -19.76 -15.89 -6.94
N TRP A 32 -21.01 -15.64 -6.56
CA TRP A 32 -22.04 -15.07 -7.44
C TRP A 32 -21.87 -13.55 -7.70
N THR A 33 -21.02 -12.85 -6.94
CA THR A 33 -20.74 -11.40 -7.12
C THR A 33 -19.55 -11.15 -8.02
N ARG A 34 -18.81 -12.18 -8.43
CA ARG A 34 -17.58 -12.08 -9.21
C ARG A 34 -17.59 -13.04 -10.40
N HIS A 35 -16.85 -12.69 -11.42
CA HIS A 35 -16.65 -13.58 -12.57
C HIS A 35 -15.89 -14.85 -12.16
N PHE A 36 -16.24 -15.98 -12.77
CA PHE A 36 -15.55 -17.25 -12.59
C PHE A 36 -15.32 -17.92 -13.97
N PRO A 37 -14.12 -18.45 -14.23
CA PRO A 37 -12.92 -18.42 -13.39
C PRO A 37 -12.33 -17.00 -13.30
N ALA A 38 -11.61 -16.70 -12.20
CA ALA A 38 -10.90 -15.44 -11.99
C ALA A 38 -9.41 -15.69 -11.76
N VAL A 39 -8.58 -14.85 -12.35
CA VAL A 39 -7.13 -14.83 -12.13
C VAL A 39 -6.84 -13.95 -10.91
N PRO A 40 -6.03 -14.40 -9.93
CA PRO A 40 -5.69 -13.59 -8.77
C PRO A 40 -4.78 -12.39 -9.11
N GLU A 41 -4.60 -11.53 -8.09
CA GLU A 41 -3.71 -10.37 -8.05
C GLU A 41 -4.04 -9.25 -9.03
N THR A 42 -3.59 -8.06 -8.68
CA THR A 42 -3.86 -6.86 -9.46
C THR A 42 -2.62 -6.10 -9.86
N ASP A 43 -1.58 -6.09 -9.00
CA ASP A 43 -0.34 -5.33 -9.21
C ASP A 43 0.60 -6.08 -10.15
N PHE A 44 1.13 -5.37 -11.14
CA PHE A 44 2.01 -5.98 -12.15
C PHE A 44 3.07 -5.00 -12.67
N SER A 45 4.08 -5.60 -13.30
CA SER A 45 4.97 -4.95 -14.25
C SER A 45 5.18 -5.84 -15.46
N GLY A 46 5.46 -5.25 -16.59
CA GLY A 46 5.64 -6.01 -17.82
C GLY A 46 5.93 -5.12 -19.02
N THR A 47 5.72 -5.67 -20.20
CA THR A 47 6.00 -4.98 -21.48
C THR A 47 4.74 -4.93 -22.34
N VAL A 48 4.48 -3.79 -22.93
CA VAL A 48 3.38 -3.60 -23.90
C VAL A 48 3.64 -4.43 -25.15
N VAL A 49 2.70 -5.30 -25.50
CA VAL A 49 2.75 -6.13 -26.72
C VAL A 49 1.97 -5.48 -27.85
N SER A 50 0.76 -5.02 -27.55
CA SER A 50 -0.10 -4.35 -28.53
C SER A 50 -1.03 -3.36 -27.82
N THR A 51 -1.59 -2.44 -28.60
CA THR A 51 -2.40 -1.32 -28.09
C THR A 51 -3.66 -1.14 -28.90
N GLY A 52 -4.72 -0.67 -28.25
CA GLY A 52 -5.92 -0.19 -28.91
C GLY A 52 -5.66 1.08 -29.73
N ALA A 53 -6.54 1.36 -30.68
CA ALA A 53 -6.34 2.41 -31.69
C ALA A 53 -6.23 3.84 -31.12
N ARG A 54 -6.75 4.08 -29.89
CA ARG A 54 -6.69 5.40 -29.22
C ARG A 54 -5.54 5.53 -28.22
N VAL A 55 -4.70 4.53 -28.08
CA VAL A 55 -3.53 4.62 -27.23
C VAL A 55 -2.43 5.42 -27.95
N PRO A 56 -1.92 6.51 -27.37
CA PRO A 56 -0.84 7.28 -27.98
C PRO A 56 0.44 6.44 -28.14
N LEU A 57 1.02 6.45 -29.33
CA LEU A 57 2.30 5.77 -29.64
C LEU A 57 3.47 6.71 -29.60
N VAL A 58 3.22 8.02 -29.58
CA VAL A 58 4.21 9.09 -29.43
C VAL A 58 3.80 10.00 -28.28
N PRO A 59 4.76 10.74 -27.67
CA PRO A 59 4.45 11.63 -26.58
C PRO A 59 3.38 12.66 -26.98
N PRO A 60 2.24 12.71 -26.29
CA PRO A 60 1.25 13.78 -26.47
C PRO A 60 1.79 15.09 -25.87
N PRO A 61 1.17 16.25 -26.19
CA PRO A 61 1.52 17.52 -25.58
C PRO A 61 1.40 17.49 -24.04
N PRO A 62 2.19 18.33 -23.32
CA PRO A 62 2.02 18.53 -21.88
C PRO A 62 0.56 18.91 -21.53
N PRO A 63 0.05 18.51 -20.34
CA PRO A 63 0.76 17.81 -19.25
C PRO A 63 0.85 16.28 -19.41
N ASN A 64 0.38 15.72 -20.51
CA ASN A 64 0.25 14.27 -20.69
C ASN A 64 1.43 13.63 -21.44
N ALA A 65 2.57 14.32 -21.58
CA ALA A 65 3.72 13.87 -22.37
C ALA A 65 4.25 12.48 -22.04
N HIS A 66 4.01 11.99 -20.83
CA HIS A 66 4.38 10.66 -20.34
C HIS A 66 3.40 9.55 -20.71
N ARG A 67 2.19 9.89 -21.21
CA ARG A 67 1.11 8.95 -21.45
C ARG A 67 1.09 8.43 -22.89
N PHE A 68 2.16 7.75 -23.28
CA PHE A 68 2.25 7.05 -24.57
C PHE A 68 2.88 5.67 -24.36
N PHE A 69 2.35 4.68 -25.06
CA PHE A 69 2.64 3.27 -24.78
C PHE A 69 2.87 2.47 -26.05
N PRO A 70 3.91 2.79 -26.87
CA PRO A 70 4.21 1.96 -28.03
C PRO A 70 4.59 0.54 -27.60
N PRO A 71 4.37 -0.48 -28.45
CA PRO A 71 4.87 -1.83 -28.22
C PRO A 71 6.35 -1.82 -27.84
N GLY A 72 6.73 -2.67 -26.87
CA GLY A 72 8.06 -2.69 -26.28
C GLY A 72 8.23 -1.76 -25.06
N THR A 73 7.25 -0.90 -24.75
CA THR A 73 7.32 -0.06 -23.54
C THR A 73 7.22 -0.89 -22.27
N ALA A 74 8.18 -0.74 -21.37
CA ALA A 74 8.10 -1.29 -20.01
C ALA A 74 7.12 -0.45 -19.17
N VAL A 75 6.20 -1.14 -18.47
CA VAL A 75 5.12 -0.52 -17.70
C VAL A 75 4.94 -1.19 -16.34
N PHE A 76 4.29 -0.48 -15.44
CA PHE A 76 3.73 -1.02 -14.20
C PHE A 76 2.32 -0.47 -13.98
N GLY A 77 1.56 -1.14 -13.14
CA GLY A 77 0.20 -0.70 -12.86
C GLY A 77 -0.54 -1.66 -11.96
N SER A 78 -1.85 -1.46 -11.89
CA SER A 78 -2.73 -2.35 -11.14
C SER A 78 -4.11 -2.40 -11.80
N ILE A 79 -4.68 -3.58 -11.92
CA ILE A 79 -6.03 -3.77 -12.46
C ILE A 79 -7.05 -3.17 -11.50
N SER A 80 -8.02 -2.46 -12.02
CA SER A 80 -9.12 -1.96 -11.21
C SER A 80 -9.98 -3.10 -10.65
N VAL A 81 -10.45 -2.95 -9.40
CA VAL A 81 -11.39 -3.91 -8.77
C VAL A 81 -12.62 -4.14 -9.65
N ALA A 82 -13.11 -3.09 -10.31
CA ALA A 82 -14.25 -3.19 -11.20
C ALA A 82 -13.98 -4.09 -12.42
N GLN A 83 -12.78 -4.06 -12.98
CA GLN A 83 -12.39 -4.95 -14.07
C GLN A 83 -12.29 -6.40 -13.60
N HIS A 84 -11.62 -6.63 -12.45
CA HIS A 84 -11.52 -7.96 -11.85
C HIS A 84 -12.88 -8.60 -11.60
N LEU A 85 -13.82 -7.86 -11.00
CA LEU A 85 -15.17 -8.36 -10.71
C LEU A 85 -15.99 -8.64 -11.98
N ARG A 86 -15.82 -7.82 -13.02
CA ARG A 86 -16.61 -7.91 -14.26
C ARG A 86 -16.22 -9.08 -15.13
N ASN A 87 -14.94 -9.33 -15.29
CA ASN A 87 -14.42 -10.30 -16.29
C ASN A 87 -13.38 -11.28 -15.74
N GLY A 88 -13.12 -11.28 -14.41
CA GLY A 88 -12.16 -12.16 -13.78
C GLY A 88 -10.70 -11.87 -14.15
N ALA A 89 -10.40 -10.70 -14.72
CA ALA A 89 -9.03 -10.33 -15.04
C ALA A 89 -8.17 -10.26 -13.77
N GLY A 90 -6.94 -10.76 -13.86
CA GLY A 90 -5.96 -10.75 -12.79
C GLY A 90 -4.55 -10.75 -13.36
N ALA A 91 -3.59 -10.37 -12.52
CA ALA A 91 -2.20 -10.20 -12.94
C ALA A 91 -1.37 -11.50 -12.86
N LEU A 92 -1.84 -12.52 -12.12
CA LEU A 92 -1.14 -13.80 -11.99
C LEU A 92 -1.34 -14.67 -13.24
N GLY A 93 -0.76 -14.23 -14.35
CA GLY A 93 -0.81 -14.90 -15.65
C GLY A 93 0.20 -14.27 -16.61
N GLU A 94 0.48 -14.93 -17.72
CA GLU A 94 1.51 -14.50 -18.68
C GLU A 94 1.14 -13.22 -19.43
N TYR A 95 -0.15 -13.00 -19.69
CA TYR A 95 -0.66 -11.84 -20.43
C TYR A 95 -1.87 -11.23 -19.72
N LEU A 96 -1.95 -9.90 -19.80
CA LEU A 96 -3.03 -9.14 -19.22
C LEU A 96 -3.53 -8.08 -20.21
N ILE A 97 -4.84 -7.91 -20.29
CA ILE A 97 -5.46 -6.76 -20.94
C ILE A 97 -5.87 -5.77 -19.84
N VAL A 98 -5.41 -4.53 -19.96
CA VAL A 98 -5.64 -3.48 -18.98
C VAL A 98 -5.91 -2.15 -19.67
N GLU A 99 -6.69 -1.28 -19.05
CA GLU A 99 -6.94 0.06 -19.57
C GLU A 99 -5.71 0.98 -19.37
N MET A 100 -5.46 1.87 -20.34
CA MET A 100 -4.33 2.82 -20.24
C MET A 100 -4.42 3.75 -19.01
N GLY A 101 -5.57 3.83 -18.36
CA GLY A 101 -5.78 4.56 -17.12
C GLY A 101 -5.16 3.90 -15.89
N ASP A 102 -4.95 2.60 -15.96
CA ASP A 102 -4.51 1.75 -14.86
C ASP A 102 -3.00 1.41 -14.96
N VAL A 103 -2.28 2.07 -15.88
CA VAL A 103 -0.84 1.87 -16.12
C VAL A 103 -0.06 3.18 -16.15
N ALA A 104 1.23 3.08 -15.77
CA ALA A 104 2.25 4.09 -16.06
C ALA A 104 3.48 3.42 -16.66
N ARG A 105 4.34 4.20 -17.31
CA ARG A 105 5.64 3.74 -17.77
C ARG A 105 6.49 3.34 -16.56
N LYS A 106 7.24 2.27 -16.68
CA LYS A 106 8.18 1.83 -15.63
C LYS A 106 9.17 2.97 -15.32
N PRO A 107 9.40 3.29 -14.03
CA PRO A 107 10.41 4.29 -13.68
C PRO A 107 11.78 3.92 -14.22
N GLU A 108 12.52 4.90 -14.73
CA GLU A 108 13.88 4.69 -15.22
C GLU A 108 14.80 4.26 -14.06
N GLY A 109 15.72 3.35 -14.32
CA GLY A 109 16.62 2.81 -13.28
C GLY A 109 15.98 1.80 -12.30
N VAL A 110 14.65 1.63 -12.29
CA VAL A 110 13.95 0.70 -11.41
C VAL A 110 13.74 -0.65 -12.13
N SER A 111 14.02 -1.76 -11.43
CA SER A 111 13.78 -3.10 -11.99
C SER A 111 12.28 -3.40 -12.16
N LEU A 112 11.93 -4.34 -13.06
CA LEU A 112 10.54 -4.79 -13.21
C LEU A 112 9.98 -5.37 -11.90
N ALA A 113 10.78 -6.14 -11.16
CA ALA A 113 10.37 -6.67 -9.86
C ALA A 113 10.00 -5.56 -8.86
N ALA A 114 10.81 -4.50 -8.77
CA ALA A 114 10.53 -3.36 -7.89
C ALA A 114 9.33 -2.53 -8.39
N ALA A 115 9.20 -2.34 -9.70
CA ALA A 115 8.09 -1.61 -10.30
C ALA A 115 6.73 -2.29 -10.06
N ALA A 116 6.67 -3.65 -10.09
CA ALA A 116 5.45 -4.38 -9.75
C ALA A 116 4.94 -4.05 -8.34
N GLY A 117 5.85 -3.78 -7.39
CA GLY A 117 5.50 -3.45 -6.01
C GLY A 117 4.89 -2.06 -5.79
N LEU A 118 4.99 -1.15 -6.78
CA LEU A 118 4.53 0.23 -6.65
C LEU A 118 3.00 0.39 -6.70
N GLY A 119 2.28 -0.50 -7.36
CA GLY A 119 0.84 -0.40 -7.64
C GLY A 119 -0.03 0.03 -6.46
N VAL A 120 -0.89 -0.86 -5.96
CA VAL A 120 -1.84 -0.57 -4.87
C VAL A 120 -1.14 -0.06 -3.60
N SER A 121 0.00 -0.67 -3.23
CA SER A 121 0.71 -0.30 -2.00
C SER A 121 1.26 1.12 -2.05
N GLY A 122 1.89 1.52 -3.16
CA GLY A 122 2.39 2.88 -3.36
C GLY A 122 1.26 3.91 -3.42
N VAL A 123 0.17 3.60 -4.13
CA VAL A 123 -1.02 4.49 -4.20
C VAL A 123 -1.66 4.65 -2.82
N THR A 124 -1.71 3.59 -2.01
CA THR A 124 -2.21 3.66 -0.64
C THR A 124 -1.31 4.53 0.23
N ALA A 125 0.01 4.39 0.11
CA ALA A 125 0.97 5.23 0.82
C ALA A 125 0.83 6.71 0.44
N LEU A 126 0.72 7.03 -0.86
CA LEU A 126 0.44 8.40 -1.31
C LEU A 126 -0.83 8.97 -0.66
N ALA A 127 -1.91 8.18 -0.64
CA ALA A 127 -3.17 8.65 -0.09
C ALA A 127 -3.11 8.87 1.44
N LEU A 128 -2.34 8.04 2.18
CA LEU A 128 -2.09 8.26 3.61
C LEU A 128 -1.31 9.55 3.84
N VAL A 129 -0.23 9.79 3.10
CA VAL A 129 0.59 10.99 3.22
C VAL A 129 -0.19 12.24 2.80
N ASP A 130 -0.98 12.19 1.71
CA ASP A 130 -1.82 13.31 1.27
C ASP A 130 -2.84 13.71 2.35
N VAL A 131 -3.41 12.75 3.10
CA VAL A 131 -4.32 13.04 4.21
C VAL A 131 -3.58 13.66 5.39
N VAL A 132 -2.39 13.18 5.73
CA VAL A 132 -1.53 13.79 6.75
C VAL A 132 -1.26 15.25 6.40
N GLU A 133 -0.72 15.51 5.22
CA GLU A 133 -0.39 16.87 4.77
C GLU A 133 -1.62 17.78 4.76
N GLY A 134 -2.78 17.26 4.35
CA GLY A 134 -4.04 18.04 4.34
C GLY A 134 -4.56 18.40 5.71
N VAL A 135 -4.40 17.53 6.74
CA VAL A 135 -4.87 17.78 8.10
C VAL A 135 -3.93 18.70 8.87
N VAL A 136 -2.61 18.45 8.78
CA VAL A 136 -1.63 19.27 9.51
C VAL A 136 -1.34 20.61 8.82
N GLY A 137 -1.88 20.85 7.63
CA GLY A 137 -1.63 22.06 6.86
C GLY A 137 -0.22 22.11 6.22
N GLY A 138 0.30 20.93 5.87
CA GLY A 138 1.66 20.67 5.40
C GLY A 138 2.63 20.41 6.56
N LEU A 139 3.53 19.45 6.35
CA LEU A 139 4.63 19.18 7.28
C LEU A 139 5.68 20.29 7.17
N LYS A 140 5.92 20.98 8.28
CA LYS A 140 6.78 22.19 8.34
C LYS A 140 8.18 21.92 8.87
N GLY A 141 8.39 20.71 9.39
CA GLY A 141 9.61 20.30 10.09
C GLY A 141 9.45 20.30 11.61
N GLY A 142 10.08 19.31 12.24
CA GLY A 142 9.98 19.08 13.69
C GLY A 142 8.83 18.17 14.12
N GLU A 143 7.91 17.83 13.21
CA GLU A 143 6.82 16.88 13.53
C GLU A 143 7.38 15.47 13.77
N ARG A 144 6.89 14.84 14.84
CA ARG A 144 7.14 13.43 15.15
C ARG A 144 6.01 12.57 14.59
N VAL A 145 6.32 11.70 13.65
CA VAL A 145 5.34 10.85 12.97
C VAL A 145 5.62 9.38 13.26
N LEU A 146 4.68 8.70 13.90
CA LEU A 146 4.71 7.24 14.02
C LEU A 146 4.16 6.59 12.75
N VAL A 147 4.92 5.70 12.15
CA VAL A 147 4.47 4.82 11.05
C VAL A 147 4.34 3.40 11.59
N ASN A 148 3.13 2.99 11.94
CA ASN A 148 2.87 1.61 12.37
C ASN A 148 2.85 0.67 11.17
N GLY A 149 3.57 -0.45 11.26
CA GLY A 149 3.82 -1.35 10.14
C GLY A 149 4.85 -0.79 9.15
N ALA A 150 5.84 0.00 9.62
CA ALA A 150 6.84 0.68 8.80
C ALA A 150 7.61 -0.23 7.85
N CYS A 151 7.78 -1.51 8.18
CA CYS A 151 8.48 -2.50 7.33
C CYS A 151 7.54 -3.27 6.40
N GLY A 152 6.23 -3.01 6.44
CA GLY A 152 5.24 -3.71 5.61
C GLY A 152 5.12 -3.15 4.19
N GLY A 153 4.25 -3.79 3.37
CA GLY A 153 4.09 -3.44 1.96
C GLY A 153 3.64 -2.00 1.67
N VAL A 154 2.91 -1.34 2.57
CA VAL A 154 2.52 0.07 2.48
C VAL A 154 3.43 0.95 3.31
N GLY A 155 3.74 0.51 4.55
CA GLY A 155 4.45 1.32 5.53
C GLY A 155 5.85 1.76 5.09
N HIS A 156 6.59 0.90 4.37
CA HIS A 156 7.92 1.27 3.89
C HIS A 156 7.91 2.44 2.87
N PHE A 157 6.85 2.57 2.07
CA PHE A 157 6.68 3.73 1.19
C PHE A 157 6.27 4.99 1.97
N VAL A 158 5.38 4.84 2.96
CA VAL A 158 4.99 5.95 3.86
C VAL A 158 6.20 6.49 4.58
N ALA A 159 7.02 5.62 5.19
CA ALA A 159 8.22 6.02 5.92
C ALA A 159 9.19 6.79 5.02
N GLN A 160 9.46 6.31 3.79
CA GLN A 160 10.33 6.98 2.83
C GLN A 160 9.79 8.36 2.40
N MET A 161 8.48 8.45 2.09
CA MET A 161 7.85 9.73 1.71
C MET A 161 7.92 10.77 2.84
N LEU A 162 7.72 10.35 4.09
CA LEU A 162 7.79 11.23 5.24
C LEU A 162 9.24 11.60 5.58
N ALA A 163 10.16 10.65 5.55
CA ALA A 163 11.58 10.88 5.79
C ALA A 163 12.23 11.77 4.72
N SER A 164 11.65 11.87 3.52
CA SER A 164 12.11 12.82 2.49
C SER A 164 11.73 14.27 2.78
N ARG A 165 10.88 14.53 3.78
CA ARG A 165 10.52 15.88 4.21
C ARG A 165 11.56 16.42 5.18
N PRO A 166 12.03 17.68 4.99
CA PRO A 166 13.01 18.28 5.90
C PRO A 166 12.52 18.26 7.35
N GLU A 167 13.41 17.83 8.26
CA GLU A 167 13.20 17.88 9.71
C GLU A 167 12.00 17.06 10.26
N VAL A 168 11.32 16.25 9.46
CA VAL A 168 10.30 15.32 9.95
C VAL A 168 10.96 14.13 10.61
N VAL A 169 10.57 13.87 11.87
CA VAL A 169 11.09 12.76 12.67
C VAL A 169 10.19 11.55 12.50
N VAL A 170 10.62 10.57 11.69
CA VAL A 170 9.85 9.34 11.44
C VAL A 170 10.25 8.27 12.44
N VAL A 171 9.27 7.79 13.21
CA VAL A 171 9.41 6.66 14.15
C VAL A 171 8.71 5.44 13.56
N GLY A 172 9.43 4.33 13.42
CA GLY A 172 8.91 3.10 12.84
C GLY A 172 8.34 2.15 13.90
N GLY A 173 7.03 1.87 13.84
CA GLY A 173 6.41 0.77 14.60
C GLY A 173 6.56 -0.53 13.85
N CYS A 174 7.38 -1.46 14.34
CA CYS A 174 7.60 -2.77 13.73
C CYS A 174 8.08 -3.79 14.79
N SER A 175 8.27 -5.06 14.40
CA SER A 175 8.91 -6.04 15.30
C SER A 175 10.41 -5.75 15.46
N ARG A 176 11.01 -6.20 16.55
CA ARG A 176 12.44 -6.01 16.83
C ARG A 176 13.31 -6.54 15.68
N GLU A 177 12.95 -7.70 15.10
CA GLU A 177 13.67 -8.34 13.99
C GLU A 177 13.59 -7.57 12.66
N SER A 178 12.73 -6.57 12.60
CA SER A 178 12.56 -5.71 11.42
C SER A 178 13.18 -4.32 11.57
N GLY A 179 13.85 -4.05 12.70
CA GLY A 179 14.39 -2.73 13.03
C GLY A 179 15.42 -2.21 12.03
N GLU A 180 16.22 -3.08 11.42
CA GLU A 180 17.16 -2.71 10.35
C GLU A 180 16.41 -2.17 9.12
N VAL A 181 15.39 -2.91 8.67
CA VAL A 181 14.55 -2.48 7.53
C VAL A 181 13.90 -1.12 7.81
N ALA A 182 13.39 -0.91 9.04
CA ALA A 182 12.79 0.36 9.42
C ALA A 182 13.79 1.53 9.29
N ARG A 183 15.04 1.34 9.73
CA ARG A 183 16.09 2.36 9.59
C ARG A 183 16.45 2.62 8.13
N GLU A 184 16.56 1.58 7.31
CA GLU A 184 16.86 1.71 5.88
C GLU A 184 15.76 2.44 5.10
N VAL A 185 14.51 2.35 5.52
CA VAL A 185 13.41 3.10 4.92
C VAL A 185 13.23 4.51 5.50
N GLY A 186 14.15 4.96 6.36
CA GLY A 186 14.23 6.34 6.83
C GLY A 186 13.68 6.59 8.24
N CYS A 187 13.34 5.54 9.01
CA CYS A 187 12.96 5.73 10.41
C CYS A 187 14.20 6.02 11.27
N VAL A 188 14.19 7.15 11.98
CA VAL A 188 15.29 7.54 12.88
C VAL A 188 15.23 6.81 14.23
N GLN A 189 14.04 6.38 14.64
CA GLN A 189 13.77 5.60 15.83
C GLN A 189 12.86 4.43 15.50
N VAL A 190 13.01 3.31 16.22
CA VAL A 190 12.19 2.11 16.02
C VAL A 190 11.58 1.70 17.35
N VAL A 191 10.29 1.40 17.35
CA VAL A 191 9.54 0.95 18.52
C VAL A 191 8.84 -0.36 18.26
N ASP A 192 8.79 -1.25 19.23
CA ASP A 192 8.01 -2.49 19.09
C ASP A 192 6.52 -2.16 19.16
N TYR A 193 5.79 -2.55 18.10
CA TYR A 193 4.36 -2.29 18.01
C TYR A 193 3.55 -2.93 19.15
N ARG A 194 4.05 -4.00 19.77
CA ARG A 194 3.41 -4.66 20.91
C ARG A 194 3.36 -3.75 22.15
N GLY A 195 4.41 -2.97 22.39
CA GLY A 195 4.44 -1.95 23.47
C GLY A 195 3.45 -0.82 23.19
N LEU A 196 3.34 -0.38 21.94
CA LEU A 196 2.38 0.65 21.54
C LEU A 196 0.92 0.23 21.79
N GLU A 197 0.62 -1.06 21.70
CA GLU A 197 -0.70 -1.64 21.94
C GLU A 197 -0.95 -2.04 23.40
N GLY A 198 0.03 -1.85 24.29
CA GLY A 198 -0.04 -2.27 25.71
C GLY A 198 -0.01 -3.78 25.91
N ARG A 199 0.62 -4.52 25.00
CA ARG A 199 0.71 -5.99 25.02
C ARG A 199 2.04 -6.53 25.53
N ILE A 200 2.93 -5.69 26.05
CA ILE A 200 4.17 -6.15 26.70
C ILE A 200 3.84 -6.36 28.15
N ASP A 201 4.03 -7.58 28.64
CA ASP A 201 4.06 -7.89 30.07
C ASP A 201 5.28 -7.22 30.69
N HIS A 202 5.08 -6.49 31.78
CA HIS A 202 6.06 -5.62 32.47
C HIS A 202 7.27 -6.35 33.08
N GLU A 203 7.49 -7.62 32.77
CA GLU A 203 8.64 -8.38 33.34
C GLU A 203 9.98 -8.13 32.60
N ASN A 204 10.00 -7.37 31.51
CA ASN A 204 11.21 -7.03 30.75
C ASN A 204 11.34 -5.52 30.49
N GLU A 205 11.09 -4.71 31.54
CA GLU A 205 11.35 -3.26 31.54
C GLU A 205 12.84 -2.97 31.67
N GLU A 206 13.69 -3.43 30.76
CA GLU A 206 14.99 -2.82 30.54
C GLU A 206 14.82 -1.72 29.48
N GLU A 207 14.76 -0.45 29.95
CA GLU A 207 14.86 0.78 29.16
C GLU A 207 13.79 1.01 28.10
N GLU A 208 12.50 1.14 28.46
CA GLU A 208 11.60 1.95 27.66
C GLU A 208 12.03 3.42 27.81
N GLU A 209 12.81 3.95 26.85
CA GLU A 209 12.89 5.39 26.65
C GLU A 209 11.46 5.94 26.63
N GLU A 210 11.18 6.90 27.50
CA GLU A 210 9.86 7.52 27.61
C GLU A 210 9.51 8.13 26.24
N LEU A 211 8.68 7.42 25.47
CA LEU A 211 8.29 7.83 24.13
C LEU A 211 7.44 9.10 24.23
N GLU A 212 7.94 10.19 23.67
CA GLU A 212 7.16 11.41 23.50
C GLU A 212 5.97 11.18 22.58
N ALA A 213 4.85 11.83 22.89
CA ALA A 213 3.65 11.78 22.05
C ALA A 213 3.90 12.31 20.64
N PHE A 214 3.25 11.70 19.67
CA PHE A 214 3.38 11.98 18.24
C PHE A 214 2.42 13.09 17.79
N ASP A 215 2.84 13.85 16.81
CA ASP A 215 1.98 14.80 16.11
C ASP A 215 1.03 14.08 15.15
N VAL A 216 1.49 12.98 14.56
CA VAL A 216 0.75 12.15 13.61
C VAL A 216 1.03 10.68 13.87
N ILE A 217 0.00 9.85 13.76
CA ILE A 217 0.12 8.39 13.66
C ILE A 217 -0.38 7.95 12.29
N VAL A 218 0.47 7.30 11.50
CA VAL A 218 0.09 6.64 10.25
C VAL A 218 0.08 5.14 10.47
N ASP A 219 -1.11 4.57 10.53
CA ASP A 219 -1.30 3.14 10.74
C ASP A 219 -1.49 2.42 9.39
N ALA A 220 -0.37 1.95 8.84
CA ALA A 220 -0.33 1.21 7.58
C ALA A 220 -0.68 -0.29 7.72
N TYR A 221 -0.91 -0.75 8.95
CA TYR A 221 -1.33 -2.13 9.25
C TYR A 221 -2.83 -2.26 9.53
N GLY A 222 -3.42 -1.27 10.20
CA GLY A 222 -4.82 -1.28 10.65
C GLY A 222 -4.99 -1.85 12.06
N SER A 223 -4.12 -1.45 13.00
CA SER A 223 -4.17 -1.90 14.38
C SER A 223 -5.30 -1.25 15.16
N GLN A 224 -6.27 -2.06 15.58
CA GLN A 224 -7.34 -1.58 16.46
C GLN A 224 -6.81 -1.34 17.90
N GLY A 225 -5.81 -2.10 18.35
CA GLY A 225 -5.17 -1.89 19.65
C GLY A 225 -4.47 -0.54 19.74
N LEU A 226 -3.71 -0.17 18.71
CA LEU A 226 -3.06 1.13 18.64
C LEU A 226 -4.08 2.28 18.59
N TRP A 227 -5.19 2.12 17.87
CA TRP A 227 -6.27 3.12 17.90
C TRP A 227 -6.84 3.31 19.30
N TYR A 228 -7.09 2.22 20.05
CA TYR A 228 -7.58 2.32 21.43
C TYR A 228 -6.57 2.98 22.38
N ALA A 229 -5.27 2.85 22.10
CA ALA A 229 -4.20 3.52 22.84
C ALA A 229 -3.88 4.93 22.30
N ALA A 230 -4.62 5.45 21.32
CA ALA A 230 -4.25 6.69 20.65
C ALA A 230 -4.22 7.92 21.59
N GLU A 231 -4.99 7.95 22.66
CA GLU A 231 -4.94 9.06 23.63
C GLU A 231 -3.61 9.14 24.38
N ARG A 232 -2.90 8.00 24.54
CA ARG A 232 -1.57 7.95 25.14
C ARG A 232 -0.49 8.46 24.18
N TRP A 233 -0.61 8.13 22.88
CA TRP A 233 0.48 8.32 21.94
C TRP A 233 0.31 9.50 20.97
N LEU A 234 -0.90 9.95 20.73
CA LEU A 234 -1.17 11.06 19.83
C LEU A 234 -1.50 12.32 20.62
N LYS A 235 -0.82 13.41 20.31
CA LYS A 235 -1.12 14.73 20.90
C LYS A 235 -2.58 15.13 20.65
N PRO A 236 -3.26 15.82 21.59
CA PRO A 236 -4.61 16.31 21.39
C PRO A 236 -4.63 17.53 20.45
N GLY A 237 -5.78 17.79 19.85
CA GLY A 237 -6.03 19.00 19.08
C GLY A 237 -6.14 18.80 17.56
N PRO A 238 -6.59 19.84 16.84
CA PRO A 238 -6.99 19.72 15.43
C PRO A 238 -5.84 19.55 14.44
N GLY A 239 -4.61 19.87 14.83
CA GLY A 239 -3.41 19.66 14.01
C GLY A 239 -2.80 18.26 14.12
N HIS A 240 -3.40 17.37 14.93
CA HIS A 240 -2.88 16.03 15.19
C HIS A 240 -3.89 14.99 14.73
N VAL A 241 -3.41 13.92 14.08
CA VAL A 241 -4.30 12.97 13.41
C VAL A 241 -3.78 11.54 13.45
N TYR A 242 -4.71 10.61 13.65
CA TYR A 242 -4.53 9.19 13.41
C TYR A 242 -5.06 8.84 12.01
N VAL A 243 -4.18 8.51 11.08
CA VAL A 243 -4.54 8.13 9.70
C VAL A 243 -4.32 6.65 9.51
N SER A 244 -5.32 5.91 9.04
CA SER A 244 -5.24 4.45 8.94
C SER A 244 -5.78 3.91 7.61
N VAL A 245 -5.27 2.76 7.20
CA VAL A 245 -5.86 1.92 6.13
C VAL A 245 -7.18 1.26 6.56
N GLY A 246 -7.56 1.42 7.81
CA GLY A 246 -8.72 0.79 8.44
C GLY A 246 -8.37 -0.47 9.23
N PRO A 247 -9.28 -0.98 10.08
CA PRO A 247 -9.04 -2.14 10.91
C PRO A 247 -8.63 -3.36 10.10
N ALA A 248 -7.56 -4.02 10.54
CA ALA A 248 -7.08 -5.24 9.91
C ALA A 248 -8.12 -6.37 10.03
N LEU A 249 -8.21 -7.17 8.97
CA LEU A 249 -9.07 -8.37 8.97
C LEU A 249 -8.39 -9.49 9.77
N GLU A 250 -9.06 -9.99 10.78
CA GLU A 250 -8.55 -11.07 11.66
C GLU A 250 -8.54 -12.42 10.93
N ALA A 251 -9.63 -12.72 10.22
CA ALA A 251 -9.79 -13.93 9.43
C ALA A 251 -10.62 -13.66 8.17
N TYR A 252 -10.40 -14.43 7.11
CA TYR A 252 -11.11 -14.29 5.83
C TYR A 252 -12.51 -14.90 5.89
N THR A 253 -13.36 -14.38 6.78
CA THR A 253 -14.74 -14.82 6.97
C THR A 253 -15.71 -13.64 6.85
N PHE A 254 -16.94 -13.92 6.45
CA PHE A 254 -17.99 -12.89 6.39
C PHE A 254 -18.21 -12.21 7.75
N ARG A 255 -18.16 -12.97 8.83
CA ARG A 255 -18.28 -12.43 10.20
C ARG A 255 -17.17 -11.44 10.52
N SER A 256 -15.92 -11.75 10.19
CA SER A 256 -14.79 -10.83 10.37
C SER A 256 -14.93 -9.58 9.51
N ALA A 257 -15.41 -9.71 8.27
CA ALA A 257 -15.65 -8.55 7.40
C ALA A 257 -16.73 -7.62 7.97
N VAL A 258 -17.83 -8.16 8.49
CA VAL A 258 -18.87 -7.38 9.20
C VAL A 258 -18.26 -6.72 10.44
N GLY A 259 -17.45 -7.45 11.22
CA GLY A 259 -16.72 -6.89 12.37
C GLY A 259 -15.84 -5.68 12.01
N VAL A 260 -15.11 -5.76 10.90
CA VAL A 260 -14.31 -4.64 10.38
C VAL A 260 -15.20 -3.43 10.04
N LEU A 261 -16.33 -3.63 9.37
CA LEU A 261 -17.27 -2.53 9.06
C LEU A 261 -17.81 -1.86 10.32
N VAL A 262 -18.18 -2.65 11.34
CA VAL A 262 -18.62 -2.13 12.64
C VAL A 262 -17.49 -1.33 13.31
N LYS A 263 -16.26 -1.87 13.38
CA LYS A 263 -15.10 -1.17 13.93
C LYS A 263 -14.85 0.15 13.20
N GLN A 264 -14.92 0.16 11.86
CA GLN A 264 -14.76 1.37 11.05
C GLN A 264 -15.80 2.45 11.38
N MET A 265 -17.06 2.04 11.56
CA MET A 265 -18.13 2.93 11.93
C MET A 265 -17.91 3.50 13.34
N LEU A 266 -17.58 2.64 14.30
CA LEU A 266 -17.33 3.05 15.69
C LEU A 266 -16.12 3.98 15.80
N ASN A 267 -15.02 3.68 15.13
CA ASN A 267 -13.82 4.54 15.15
C ASN A 267 -14.08 5.96 14.64
N ARG A 268 -15.11 6.15 13.82
CA ARG A 268 -15.46 7.46 13.24
C ARG A 268 -16.57 8.19 13.98
N LEU A 269 -17.54 7.44 14.52
CA LEU A 269 -18.82 8.01 14.95
C LEU A 269 -19.06 7.85 16.46
N LEU A 270 -18.31 7.00 17.17
CA LEU A 270 -18.53 6.79 18.60
C LEU A 270 -18.14 8.05 19.39
N PRO A 271 -19.10 8.74 20.05
CA PRO A 271 -18.79 9.93 20.81
C PRO A 271 -17.94 9.60 22.05
N VAL A 272 -17.10 10.56 22.48
CA VAL A 272 -16.21 10.41 23.64
C VAL A 272 -17.00 10.02 24.90
N TRP A 273 -18.16 10.65 25.14
CA TRP A 273 -19.01 10.39 26.30
C TRP A 273 -19.63 8.99 26.32
N LEU A 274 -19.60 8.24 25.19
CA LEU A 274 -19.97 6.82 25.06
C LEU A 274 -18.75 5.89 24.99
N GLY A 275 -17.56 6.36 25.31
CA GLY A 275 -16.32 5.57 25.26
C GLY A 275 -15.56 5.67 23.92
N GLY A 276 -15.87 6.65 23.10
CA GLY A 276 -15.05 6.97 21.91
C GLY A 276 -13.72 7.62 22.29
N ILE A 277 -12.75 7.57 21.38
CA ILE A 277 -11.40 8.12 21.55
C ILE A 277 -11.40 9.60 21.21
N ASP A 278 -10.88 10.45 22.12
CA ASP A 278 -10.76 11.90 21.93
C ASP A 278 -9.55 12.26 21.05
N ARG A 279 -9.50 11.68 19.86
CA ARG A 279 -8.48 11.95 18.83
C ARG A 279 -9.10 11.94 17.45
N GLN A 280 -8.50 12.72 16.55
CA GLN A 280 -8.97 12.78 15.17
C GLN A 280 -8.60 11.49 14.42
N TYR A 281 -9.59 10.73 13.96
CA TYR A 281 -9.42 9.54 13.13
C TYR A 281 -9.74 9.81 11.68
N ARG A 282 -8.84 9.42 10.77
CA ARG A 282 -9.05 9.46 9.32
C ARG A 282 -8.72 8.10 8.72
N GLN A 283 -9.68 7.53 8.02
CA GLN A 283 -9.45 6.30 7.27
C GLN A 283 -9.30 6.61 5.79
N VAL A 284 -8.31 5.99 5.17
CA VAL A 284 -7.99 6.14 3.75
C VAL A 284 -8.51 4.95 2.96
N THR A 285 -9.14 5.24 1.83
CA THR A 285 -9.41 4.27 0.77
C THR A 285 -8.75 4.80 -0.50
N ALA A 286 -7.83 4.05 -1.05
CA ALA A 286 -7.06 4.46 -2.22
C ALA A 286 -7.55 3.71 -3.47
N TRP A 287 -7.65 4.44 -4.58
CA TRP A 287 -7.96 3.90 -5.90
C TRP A 287 -6.78 4.16 -6.81
N VAL A 288 -6.39 3.14 -7.56
CA VAL A 288 -5.34 3.28 -8.57
C VAL A 288 -5.88 4.09 -9.73
N ASP A 289 -5.13 5.09 -10.14
CA ASP A 289 -5.39 5.91 -11.31
C ASP A 289 -4.07 6.39 -11.94
N ALA A 290 -4.15 6.84 -13.19
CA ALA A 290 -2.98 7.28 -13.95
C ALA A 290 -2.19 8.41 -13.28
N LYS A 291 -2.86 9.35 -12.60
CA LYS A 291 -2.22 10.49 -11.93
C LYS A 291 -1.37 10.03 -10.75
N ARG A 292 -1.91 9.11 -9.94
CA ARG A 292 -1.18 8.55 -8.79
C ARG A 292 -0.03 7.65 -9.22
N LEU A 293 -0.26 6.81 -10.25
CA LEU A 293 0.81 5.97 -10.82
C LEU A 293 1.94 6.83 -11.38
N GLU A 294 1.62 7.93 -12.06
CA GLU A 294 2.62 8.86 -12.58
C GLU A 294 3.41 9.54 -11.44
N ARG A 295 2.73 9.94 -10.36
CA ARG A 295 3.37 10.51 -9.19
C ARG A 295 4.34 9.51 -8.53
N LEU A 296 3.97 8.23 -8.45
CA LEU A 296 4.85 7.16 -7.98
C LEU A 296 6.06 6.95 -8.89
N ARG A 297 5.82 7.00 -10.22
CA ARG A 297 6.91 6.92 -11.19
C ARG A 297 7.96 8.00 -10.95
N VAL A 298 7.53 9.24 -10.81
CA VAL A 298 8.42 10.38 -10.56
C VAL A 298 9.19 10.22 -9.25
N LEU A 299 8.50 9.92 -8.14
CA LEU A 299 9.15 9.72 -6.84
C LEU A 299 10.16 8.56 -6.85
N ALA A 300 9.91 7.51 -7.63
CA ALA A 300 10.83 6.40 -7.76
C ALA A 300 12.05 6.76 -8.65
N GLU A 301 11.86 7.55 -9.69
CA GLU A 301 12.97 8.07 -10.54
C GLU A 301 13.85 9.07 -9.79
N GLU A 302 13.27 9.91 -8.93
CA GLU A 302 13.99 10.83 -8.06
C GLU A 302 14.71 10.12 -6.89
N GLY A 303 14.51 8.80 -6.75
CA GLY A 303 15.12 7.99 -5.69
C GLY A 303 14.51 8.19 -4.30
N VAL A 304 13.39 8.92 -4.21
CA VAL A 304 12.61 9.08 -2.97
C VAL A 304 11.96 7.75 -2.58
N LEU A 305 11.47 6.98 -3.56
CA LEU A 305 10.85 5.70 -3.32
C LEU A 305 11.71 4.55 -3.85
N LYS A 306 11.99 3.62 -2.96
CA LYS A 306 12.61 2.32 -3.27
C LYS A 306 11.68 1.22 -2.78
N THR A 307 11.26 0.34 -3.68
CA THR A 307 10.47 -0.83 -3.27
C THR A 307 11.35 -1.79 -2.49
N TRP A 308 11.03 -1.98 -1.21
CA TRP A 308 11.63 -3.05 -0.43
C TRP A 308 11.00 -4.38 -0.83
N ILE A 309 11.81 -5.27 -1.40
CA ILE A 309 11.36 -6.60 -1.83
C ILE A 309 11.72 -7.60 -0.74
N GLY A 310 10.70 -8.17 -0.09
CA GLY A 310 10.86 -9.17 0.97
C GLY A 310 11.14 -10.58 0.45
N GLY A 311 10.85 -10.82 -0.82
CA GLY A 311 11.14 -12.09 -1.49
C GLY A 311 10.65 -12.09 -2.94
N VAL A 312 11.30 -12.94 -3.77
CA VAL A 312 10.90 -13.15 -5.16
C VAL A 312 10.77 -14.68 -5.37
N TRP A 313 9.61 -15.11 -5.84
CA TRP A 313 9.32 -16.52 -6.15
C TRP A 313 9.11 -16.69 -7.65
N GLY A 314 9.40 -17.88 -8.17
CA GLY A 314 8.97 -18.27 -9.50
C GLY A 314 7.45 -18.51 -9.54
N PHE A 315 6.88 -18.50 -10.75
CA PHE A 315 5.45 -18.71 -10.95
C PHE A 315 4.94 -20.02 -10.35
N GLU A 316 5.76 -21.08 -10.44
CA GLU A 316 5.46 -22.42 -9.92
C GLU A 316 5.36 -22.44 -8.39
N ASN A 317 6.05 -21.51 -7.72
CA ASN A 317 6.14 -21.41 -6.26
C ASN A 317 5.26 -20.30 -5.71
N ALA A 318 4.28 -19.83 -6.48
CA ALA A 318 3.37 -18.76 -6.07
C ALA A 318 2.66 -19.06 -4.73
N ILE A 319 2.34 -20.32 -4.45
CA ILE A 319 1.68 -20.73 -3.20
C ILE A 319 2.53 -20.38 -1.98
N GLU A 320 3.86 -20.62 -2.04
CA GLU A 320 4.79 -20.28 -0.95
C GLU A 320 4.78 -18.77 -0.65
N ALA A 321 4.72 -17.93 -1.69
CA ALA A 321 4.61 -16.49 -1.52
C ALA A 321 3.30 -16.09 -0.80
N TYR A 322 2.18 -16.77 -1.10
CA TYR A 322 0.92 -16.55 -0.39
C TYR A 322 0.98 -17.01 1.07
N GLU A 323 1.67 -18.10 1.39
CA GLU A 323 1.88 -18.54 2.77
C GLU A 323 2.61 -17.47 3.57
N VAL A 324 3.66 -16.85 3.00
CA VAL A 324 4.36 -15.72 3.62
C VAL A 324 3.44 -14.52 3.78
N LEU A 325 2.62 -14.17 2.78
CA LEU A 325 1.65 -13.08 2.89
C LEU A 325 0.65 -13.30 4.02
N LEU A 326 0.11 -14.52 4.10
CA LEU A 326 -0.92 -14.90 5.08
C LEU A 326 -0.37 -15.00 6.51
N SER A 327 0.93 -15.23 6.67
CA SER A 327 1.57 -15.19 7.99
C SER A 327 1.53 -13.81 8.65
N LYS A 328 1.27 -12.74 7.89
CA LYS A 328 1.27 -11.32 8.32
C LYS A 328 2.64 -10.82 8.82
N HIS A 329 3.71 -11.57 8.55
CA HIS A 329 5.09 -11.19 8.91
C HIS A 329 5.94 -10.82 7.69
N ALA A 330 5.31 -10.58 6.55
CA ALA A 330 6.00 -10.16 5.34
C ALA A 330 6.68 -8.80 5.55
N LYS A 331 7.94 -8.70 5.14
CA LYS A 331 8.70 -7.44 5.09
C LYS A 331 8.66 -6.92 3.66
N GLY A 332 8.20 -5.70 3.45
CA GLY A 332 8.08 -5.10 2.12
C GLY A 332 7.09 -5.80 1.20
N LYS A 333 7.44 -5.87 -0.08
CA LYS A 333 6.63 -6.48 -1.14
C LYS A 333 7.08 -7.90 -1.44
N LEU A 334 6.13 -8.79 -1.58
CA LEU A 334 6.34 -10.15 -2.06
C LEU A 334 6.05 -10.17 -3.55
N VAL A 335 7.00 -10.65 -4.34
CA VAL A 335 6.96 -10.57 -5.80
C VAL A 335 7.01 -11.98 -6.40
N ILE A 336 6.20 -12.22 -7.42
CA ILE A 336 6.26 -13.44 -8.22
C ILE A 336 6.78 -13.08 -9.61
N ARG A 337 7.83 -13.75 -10.05
CA ARG A 337 8.32 -13.68 -11.42
C ARG A 337 7.50 -14.64 -12.28
N VAL A 338 6.76 -14.08 -13.22
CA VAL A 338 5.89 -14.86 -14.13
C VAL A 338 6.70 -15.36 -15.32
N GLN A 339 7.50 -14.49 -15.91
CA GLN A 339 8.39 -14.83 -17.04
C GLN A 339 9.50 -13.77 -17.18
N ASP A 340 10.53 -14.11 -17.93
CA ASP A 340 11.68 -13.24 -18.21
C ASP A 340 11.37 -12.16 -19.26
#